data_1792668b58f463c5f5f00bf5e3f97b72
#
_entry.id   1792668b58f463c5f5f00bf5e3f97b72
#
_cell.length_a   1.000
_cell.length_b   1.000
_cell.length_c   1.000
_cell.angle_alpha   90.00
_cell.angle_beta   90.00
_cell.angle_gamma   90.00
#
_symmetry.space_group_name_H-M   'P 1'
#
loop_
_entity.id
_entity.type
_entity.pdbx_description
1 polymer ?
#
loop_
_entity_poly.entity_id
_entity_poly.type
_entity_poly.pdbx_seq_one_letter_code
_entity_poly.pdbx_strand_id
1 'polypeptide(L)' 'MLNKDELKVLSVLFDDLSKDVTISDISRILKQKYPQTYRTILELDKKKLIKIKKIGKSKVIKLDFEKFHPEYIVT' A
#
# COMPACT_ATOMS: atom_id res chain seq x y z
N MET A 1 7.39 8.39 10.75
CA MET A 1 7.43 7.03 11.27
C MET A 1 6.15 6.28 10.90
N LEU A 2 6.26 5.02 10.59
CA LEU A 2 5.12 4.21 10.19
C LEU A 2 4.44 3.59 11.41
N ASN A 3 3.10 3.59 11.42
CA ASN A 3 2.36 2.93 12.48
C ASN A 3 2.10 1.46 12.13
N LYS A 4 1.48 0.74 13.06
CA LYS A 4 1.20 -0.68 12.89
C LYS A 4 0.37 -1.01 11.65
N ASP A 5 -0.67 -0.22 11.43
CA ASP A 5 -1.57 -0.45 10.30
C ASP A 5 -0.86 -0.19 8.97
N GLU A 6 -0.03 0.84 8.92
CA GLU A 6 0.75 1.14 7.73
C GLU A 6 1.73 0.01 7.41
N LEU A 7 2.38 -0.53 8.43
CA LEU A 7 3.30 -1.66 8.24
C LEU A 7 2.57 -2.89 7.74
N LYS A 8 1.37 -3.15 8.24
CA LYS A 8 0.56 -4.28 7.78
C LYS A 8 0.19 -4.15 6.31
N VAL A 9 -0.21 -2.96 5.88
CA VAL A 9 -0.55 -2.71 4.48
C VAL A 9 0.67 -2.90 3.59
N LEU A 10 1.81 -2.34 3.98
CA LEU A 10 3.04 -2.49 3.21
C LEU A 10 3.46 -3.96 3.12
N SER A 11 3.28 -4.71 4.20
CA SER A 11 3.58 -6.14 4.22
C SER A 11 2.77 -6.91 3.17
N VAL A 12 1.48 -6.60 3.07
CA VAL A 12 0.63 -7.22 2.05
C VAL A 12 1.13 -6.91 0.65
N LEU A 13 1.53 -5.67 0.42
CA LEU A 13 2.00 -5.26 -0.90
C LEU A 13 3.36 -5.88 -1.24
N PHE A 14 4.22 -6.06 -0.24
CA PHE A 14 5.52 -6.71 -0.45
C PHE A 14 5.38 -8.21 -0.74
N ASP A 15 4.38 -8.85 -0.15
CA ASP A 15 4.18 -10.29 -0.33
C ASP A 15 3.88 -10.67 -1.77
N ASP A 16 3.20 -9.80 -2.51
CA ASP A 16 2.87 -10.09 -3.89
C ASP A 16 2.96 -8.84 -4.75
N LEU A 17 4.16 -8.58 -5.23
CA LEU A 17 4.44 -7.40 -6.06
C LEU A 17 3.89 -7.52 -7.47
N SER A 18 3.56 -8.72 -7.91
CA SER A 18 3.10 -8.95 -9.28
C SER A 18 1.60 -8.78 -9.45
N LYS A 19 0.85 -8.84 -8.36
CA LYS A 19 -0.61 -8.73 -8.43
C LYS A 19 -1.10 -7.30 -8.26
N ASP A 20 -2.20 -7.02 -8.93
CA ASP A 20 -2.92 -5.78 -8.72
C ASP A 20 -3.81 -5.95 -7.50
N VAL A 21 -3.51 -5.23 -6.43
CA VAL A 21 -4.22 -5.35 -5.16
C VAL A 21 -5.07 -4.10 -4.96
N THR A 22 -6.36 -4.31 -4.69
CA THR A 22 -7.27 -3.20 -4.42
C THR A 22 -7.35 -2.95 -2.92
N ILE A 23 -7.96 -1.81 -2.53
CA ILE A 23 -8.19 -1.51 -1.11
C ILE A 23 -9.08 -2.57 -0.49
N SER A 24 -10.08 -3.05 -1.23
CA SER A 24 -10.97 -4.13 -0.75
C SER A 24 -10.19 -5.40 -0.46
N ASP A 25 -9.25 -5.75 -1.34
CA ASP A 25 -8.41 -6.93 -1.15
C ASP A 25 -7.58 -6.80 0.14
N ILE A 26 -6.98 -5.63 0.35
CA ILE A 26 -6.18 -5.39 1.54
C ILE A 26 -7.03 -5.47 2.80
N SER A 27 -8.23 -4.86 2.78
CA SER A 27 -9.17 -4.94 3.89
C SER A 27 -9.46 -6.38 4.27
N ARG A 28 -9.73 -7.21 3.25
CA ARG A 28 -10.09 -8.60 3.46
C ARG A 28 -8.91 -9.40 4.01
N ILE A 29 -7.73 -9.19 3.45
CA ILE A 29 -6.52 -9.90 3.89
C ILE A 29 -6.18 -9.55 5.33
N LEU A 30 -6.28 -8.27 5.70
CA LEU A 30 -5.98 -7.81 7.05
C LEU A 30 -7.13 -7.96 8.03
N LYS A 31 -8.31 -8.40 7.53
CA LYS A 31 -9.52 -8.52 8.34
C LYS A 31 -9.89 -7.21 9.03
N GLN A 32 -9.79 -6.13 8.28
CA GLN A 32 -10.12 -4.78 8.75
C GLN A 32 -11.34 -4.25 8.01
N LYS A 33 -11.99 -3.26 8.60
CA LYS A 33 -13.10 -2.58 7.93
C LYS A 33 -12.53 -1.68 6.82
N TYR A 34 -13.26 -1.59 5.71
CA TYR A 34 -12.84 -0.81 4.57
C TYR A 34 -12.45 0.64 4.92
N PRO A 35 -13.26 1.39 5.70
CA PRO A 35 -12.89 2.77 6.04
C PRO A 35 -11.56 2.89 6.76
N GLN A 36 -11.24 1.94 7.64
CA GLN A 36 -9.98 1.93 8.35
C GLN A 36 -8.81 1.74 7.39
N THR A 37 -8.95 0.76 6.49
CA THR A 37 -7.92 0.47 5.49
C THR A 37 -7.75 1.64 4.54
N TYR A 38 -8.85 2.23 4.09
CA TYR A 38 -8.80 3.38 3.20
C TYR A 38 -8.04 4.55 3.82
N ARG A 39 -8.27 4.80 5.10
CA ARG A 39 -7.58 5.86 5.82
C ARG A 39 -6.07 5.60 5.87
N THR A 40 -5.69 4.36 6.15
CA THR A 40 -4.28 3.97 6.17
C THR A 40 -3.63 4.15 4.79
N ILE A 41 -4.35 3.76 3.74
CA ILE A 41 -3.88 3.94 2.36
C ILE A 41 -3.63 5.42 2.06
N LEU A 42 -4.54 6.30 2.47
CA LEU A 42 -4.36 7.74 2.24
C LEU A 42 -3.13 8.29 2.97
N GLU A 43 -2.87 7.80 4.18
CA GLU A 43 -1.69 8.22 4.92
C GLU A 43 -0.40 7.76 4.23
N LEU A 44 -0.39 6.54 3.73
CA LEU A 44 0.77 6.04 2.98
C LEU A 44 0.97 6.81 1.68
N ASP A 45 -0.11 7.20 1.03
CA ASP A 45 -0.05 8.01 -0.18
C ASP A 45 0.54 9.38 0.10
N LYS A 46 0.16 9.99 1.23
CA LYS A 46 0.74 11.27 1.65
C LYS A 46 2.25 11.16 1.87
N LYS A 47 2.70 10.04 2.38
CA LYS A 47 4.13 9.76 2.61
C LYS A 47 4.85 9.36 1.33
N LYS A 48 4.12 9.22 0.23
CA LYS A 48 4.65 8.86 -1.08
C LYS A 48 5.32 7.48 -1.09
N LEU A 49 4.82 6.58 -0.25
CA LEU A 49 5.33 5.21 -0.18
C LEU A 49 4.57 4.27 -1.10
N ILE A 50 3.40 4.66 -1.54
CA ILE A 50 2.56 3.88 -2.44
C ILE A 50 2.05 4.75 -3.57
N LYS A 51 1.57 4.10 -4.62
CA LYS A 51 0.88 4.75 -5.73
C LYS A 51 -0.51 4.16 -5.84
N ILE A 52 -1.50 5.01 -6.07
CA ILE A 52 -2.88 4.59 -6.29
C ILE A 52 -3.18 4.75 -7.77
N LYS A 53 -3.47 3.63 -8.44
CA LYS A 53 -3.85 3.64 -9.85
C LYS A 53 -5.33 3.33 -9.99
N LYS A 54 -6.03 4.16 -10.74
CA LYS A 54 -7.43 3.90 -11.03
C LYS A 54 -7.52 3.11 -12.33
N ILE A 55 -8.05 1.91 -12.25
CA ILE A 55 -8.26 1.04 -13.41
C ILE A 55 -9.75 0.73 -13.48
N GLY A 56 -10.43 1.33 -14.47
CA GLY A 56 -11.89 1.22 -14.56
C GLY A 56 -12.53 1.80 -13.31
N LYS A 57 -13.33 0.99 -12.61
CA LYS A 57 -13.99 1.41 -11.38
C LYS A 57 -13.21 1.04 -10.13
N SER A 58 -12.05 0.40 -10.30
CA SER A 58 -11.24 -0.09 -9.18
C SER A 58 -10.02 0.79 -8.95
N LYS A 59 -9.59 0.85 -7.71
CA LYS A 59 -8.34 1.52 -7.34
C LYS A 59 -7.33 0.47 -6.93
N VAL A 60 -6.23 0.41 -7.66
CA VAL A 60 -5.17 -0.57 -7.41
C VAL A 60 -4.03 0.12 -6.66
N ILE A 61 -3.53 -0.54 -5.64
CA ILE A 61 -2.48 -0.02 -4.78
C ILE A 61 -1.16 -0.70 -5.14
N LYS A 62 -0.14 0.10 -5.40
CA LYS A 62 1.20 -0.40 -5.72
C LYS A 62 2.22 0.30 -4.84
N LEU A 63 3.32 -0.40 -4.55
CA LEU A 63 4.45 0.23 -3.86
C LEU A 63 5.11 1.23 -4.81
N ASP A 64 5.60 2.32 -4.24
CA ASP A 64 6.36 3.31 -5.00
C ASP A 64 7.84 2.96 -4.89
N PHE A 65 8.33 2.23 -5.88
CA PHE A 65 9.71 1.77 -5.89
C PHE A 65 10.74 2.89 -5.98
N GLU A 66 10.34 4.06 -6.44
CA GLU A 66 11.25 5.20 -6.43
C GLU A 66 11.62 5.59 -5.01
N LYS A 67 10.64 5.49 -4.08
CA LYS A 67 10.87 5.78 -2.68
C LYS A 67 11.71 4.71 -2.00
N PHE A 68 11.57 3.45 -2.44
CA PHE A 68 12.33 2.32 -1.90
C PHE A 68 13.50 1.96 -2.79
N HIS A 69 14.09 2.93 -3.44
CA HIS A 69 15.19 2.72 -4.38
C HIS A 69 16.41 2.12 -3.66
N PRO A 70 17.08 1.13 -4.27
CA PRO A 70 18.23 0.47 -3.64
C PRO A 70 19.32 1.43 -3.18
N GLU A 71 19.46 2.56 -3.81
CA GLU A 71 20.46 3.56 -3.42
C GLU A 71 20.30 4.02 -1.98
N TYR A 72 19.07 4.07 -1.49
CA TYR A 72 18.80 4.48 -0.12
C TYR A 72 19.17 3.40 0.87
N ILE A 73 19.29 2.17 0.41
CA ILE A 73 19.61 1.03 1.27
C ILE A 73 21.10 0.77 1.32
N VAL A 74 21.77 1.00 0.21
CA VAL A 74 23.20 0.69 0.06
C VAL A 74 24.09 1.78 0.63
N THR A 75 23.62 3.00 0.57
CA THR A 75 24.38 4.12 1.11
C THR A 75 24.19 4.24 2.62
#